data_faae999c2cb73e707350af001d8cfe26
#
_entry.id   faae999c2cb73e707350af001d8cfe26
#
_cell.length_a   1.000
_cell.length_b   1.000
_cell.length_c   1.000
_cell.angle_alpha   90.00
_cell.angle_beta   90.00
_cell.angle_gamma   90.00
#
_symmetry.space_group_name_H-M   'P 1'
#
loop_
_entity.id
_entity.type
_entity.pdbx_description
1 polymer ?
#
loop_
_entity_poly.entity_id
_entity_poly.type
_entity_poly.pdbx_seq_one_letter_code
_entity_poly.pdbx_strand_id
1 'polypeptide(L)'
;ELGRLQYMTCAHYQDMEGWPEYWEGFPPLMHPTHAVAPCLMLAGHLPDKVYARGSGKIRKELADKYGCPFAFESAFISLQDSDVTIEMERFLYGVARSYSECFRVYGENESFEWQQLGDEDPVLFTRTGELEKVDILDEDSEKSSRGSEIVEKRIQIPDYAHLLPKEIASFTTNTVYNNENTHLSFTQGGGHGGSHPHLVHEFIRSIL
;
A
#
# COMPACT_ATOMS: atom_id res chain seq x y z
N GLU A 1 18.75 5.62 -3.43
CA GLU A 1 18.56 4.17 -3.74
C GLU A 1 18.42 3.37 -2.45
N LEU A 2 17.42 2.46 -2.37
CA LEU A 2 17.08 1.75 -1.13
C LEU A 2 18.22 0.89 -0.56
N GLY A 3 19.17 0.47 -1.40
CA GLY A 3 20.15 -0.55 -1.02
C GLY A 3 19.49 -1.94 -0.99
N ARG A 4 20.03 -2.86 -0.17
CA ARG A 4 19.42 -4.18 0.01
C ARG A 4 18.12 -4.03 0.81
N LEU A 5 17.03 -4.59 0.30
CA LEU A 5 15.76 -4.62 1.00
C LEU A 5 15.85 -5.53 2.23
N GLN A 6 15.30 -5.07 3.35
CA GLN A 6 15.29 -5.79 4.62
C GLN A 6 13.90 -6.30 4.98
N TYR A 7 12.86 -5.48 4.72
CA TYR A 7 11.50 -5.76 5.15
C TYR A 7 10.50 -4.87 4.42
N MET A 8 9.29 -5.35 4.22
CA MET A 8 8.17 -4.55 3.71
C MET A 8 6.91 -4.78 4.53
N THR A 9 6.10 -3.76 4.66
CA THR A 9 4.73 -3.88 5.18
C THR A 9 3.74 -3.31 4.19
N CYS A 10 2.54 -3.84 4.19
CA CYS A 10 1.43 -3.29 3.41
C CYS A 10 0.11 -3.47 4.13
N ALA A 11 -0.82 -2.57 3.86
CA ALA A 11 -2.13 -2.63 4.45
C ALA A 11 -3.21 -2.12 3.51
N HIS A 12 -4.41 -2.69 3.64
CA HIS A 12 -5.62 -2.12 3.07
C HIS A 12 -6.69 -2.06 4.15
N TYR A 13 -7.06 -0.85 4.51
CA TYR A 13 -8.06 -0.54 5.51
C TYR A 13 -9.31 0.00 4.81
N GLN A 14 -10.43 -0.68 4.99
CA GLN A 14 -11.70 -0.33 4.38
C GLN A 14 -12.86 -0.80 5.25
N ASP A 15 -13.83 0.04 5.48
CA ASP A 15 -15.11 -0.39 6.04
C ASP A 15 -16.09 -0.64 4.89
N MET A 16 -16.56 -1.88 4.78
CA MET A 16 -17.49 -2.31 3.76
C MET A 16 -18.91 -2.51 4.32
N GLU A 17 -19.20 -1.96 5.49
CA GLU A 17 -20.56 -1.97 6.02
C GLU A 17 -21.50 -1.16 5.11
N GLY A 18 -22.63 -1.75 4.73
CA GLY A 18 -23.57 -1.15 3.77
C GLY A 18 -23.20 -1.32 2.29
N TRP A 19 -22.16 -2.05 1.98
CA TRP A 19 -21.83 -2.46 0.63
C TRP A 19 -22.82 -3.54 0.12
N PRO A 20 -22.81 -3.86 -1.20
CA PRO A 20 -23.67 -4.91 -1.75
C PRO A 20 -23.54 -6.23 -0.98
N GLU A 21 -24.64 -6.94 -0.84
CA GLU A 21 -24.79 -8.13 0.02
C GLU A 21 -23.69 -9.19 -0.18
N TYR A 22 -23.15 -9.34 -1.39
CA TYR A 22 -22.08 -10.30 -1.68
C TYR A 22 -20.73 -9.93 -1.06
N TRP A 23 -20.54 -8.68 -0.61
CA TRP A 23 -19.36 -8.26 0.13
C TRP A 23 -19.50 -8.42 1.64
N GLU A 24 -20.75 -8.46 2.13
CA GLU A 24 -21.00 -8.51 3.57
C GLU A 24 -20.46 -9.81 4.20
N GLY A 25 -19.56 -9.67 5.18
CA GLY A 25 -18.93 -10.79 5.87
C GLY A 25 -17.76 -11.43 5.10
N PHE A 26 -17.34 -10.82 3.98
CA PHE A 26 -16.22 -11.32 3.18
C PHE A 26 -14.93 -11.37 4.01
N PRO A 27 -14.18 -12.49 4.00
CA PRO A 27 -12.95 -12.60 4.78
C PRO A 27 -11.90 -11.57 4.35
N PRO A 28 -11.24 -10.86 5.29
CA PRO A 28 -10.31 -9.79 4.93
C PRO A 28 -9.22 -10.21 3.95
N LEU A 29 -8.56 -11.36 4.14
CA LEU A 29 -7.47 -11.81 3.27
C LEU A 29 -7.91 -12.50 1.98
N MET A 30 -9.20 -12.70 1.73
CA MET A 30 -9.65 -13.19 0.41
C MET A 30 -9.55 -12.15 -0.71
N HIS A 31 -9.34 -10.87 -0.37
CA HIS A 31 -9.13 -9.80 -1.34
C HIS A 31 -7.87 -8.98 -1.00
N PRO A 32 -6.66 -9.55 -1.15
CA PRO A 32 -5.43 -8.95 -0.67
C PRO A 32 -4.75 -8.02 -1.69
N THR A 33 -5.18 -8.00 -2.95
CA THR A 33 -4.46 -7.36 -4.07
C THR A 33 -4.14 -5.89 -3.84
N HIS A 34 -5.07 -5.13 -3.28
CA HIS A 34 -4.87 -3.70 -2.96
C HIS A 34 -3.75 -3.46 -1.95
N ALA A 35 -3.50 -4.42 -1.06
CA ALA A 35 -2.41 -4.32 -0.10
C ALA A 35 -1.10 -4.86 -0.68
N VAL A 36 -1.09 -6.12 -1.15
CA VAL A 36 0.13 -6.87 -1.40
C VAL A 36 0.80 -6.57 -2.74
N ALA A 37 0.02 -6.16 -3.76
CA ALA A 37 0.55 -6.00 -5.12
C ALA A 37 1.74 -5.03 -5.22
N PRO A 38 1.73 -3.83 -4.60
CA PRO A 38 2.89 -2.93 -4.65
C PRO A 38 4.15 -3.56 -4.10
N CYS A 39 4.06 -4.28 -2.98
CA CYS A 39 5.22 -4.93 -2.35
C CYS A 39 5.78 -6.06 -3.21
N LEU A 40 4.93 -6.90 -3.81
CA LEU A 40 5.37 -7.97 -4.72
C LEU A 40 6.04 -7.40 -5.98
N MET A 41 5.48 -6.31 -6.53
CA MET A 41 6.09 -5.64 -7.69
C MET A 41 7.46 -5.05 -7.36
N LEU A 42 7.61 -4.42 -6.20
CA LEU A 42 8.88 -3.85 -5.76
C LEU A 42 9.92 -4.92 -5.43
N ALA A 43 9.50 -6.02 -4.81
CA ALA A 43 10.38 -7.14 -4.49
C ALA A 43 10.85 -7.89 -5.75
N GLY A 44 10.02 -7.96 -6.80
CA GLY A 44 10.31 -8.71 -8.02
C GLY A 44 10.31 -10.22 -7.83
N HIS A 45 9.76 -10.74 -6.73
CA HIS A 45 9.72 -12.16 -6.38
C HIS A 45 8.29 -12.63 -6.15
N LEU A 46 8.03 -13.90 -6.41
CA LEU A 46 6.74 -14.52 -6.13
C LEU A 46 6.62 -14.93 -4.65
N PRO A 47 5.41 -14.98 -4.09
CA PRO A 47 5.17 -15.56 -2.77
C PRO A 47 5.59 -17.05 -2.72
N ASP A 48 6.16 -17.46 -1.59
CA ASP A 48 6.48 -18.87 -1.30
C ASP A 48 5.52 -19.42 -0.23
N LYS A 49 5.50 -18.79 0.95
CA LYS A 49 4.66 -19.24 2.08
C LYS A 49 3.93 -18.08 2.71
N VAL A 50 2.74 -18.38 3.24
CA VAL A 50 1.90 -17.40 3.95
C VAL A 50 1.55 -17.95 5.34
N TYR A 51 1.82 -17.15 6.36
CA TYR A 51 1.42 -17.40 7.74
C TYR A 51 0.41 -16.33 8.14
N ALA A 52 -0.87 -16.71 8.23
CA ALA A 52 -1.94 -15.77 8.49
C ALA A 52 -2.61 -16.01 9.85
N ARG A 53 -3.14 -14.93 10.44
CA ARG A 53 -3.91 -14.96 11.68
C ARG A 53 -5.03 -13.93 11.65
N GLY A 54 -6.21 -14.36 12.07
CA GLY A 54 -7.34 -13.48 12.32
C GLY A 54 -7.35 -12.92 13.74
N SER A 55 -7.94 -11.74 13.89
CA SER A 55 -8.09 -11.02 15.16
C SER A 55 -9.43 -10.27 15.21
N GLY A 56 -9.92 -10.01 16.43
CA GLY A 56 -11.22 -9.38 16.63
C GLY A 56 -12.36 -10.29 16.19
N LYS A 57 -13.58 -9.79 16.31
CA LYS A 57 -14.78 -10.50 15.85
C LYS A 57 -15.76 -9.52 15.21
N ILE A 58 -16.35 -9.95 14.11
CA ILE A 58 -17.49 -9.29 13.48
C ILE A 58 -18.80 -9.83 14.06
N ARG A 59 -19.92 -9.20 13.73
CA ARG A 59 -21.25 -9.68 14.08
C ARG A 59 -21.47 -11.08 13.52
N LYS A 60 -22.19 -11.92 14.30
CA LYS A 60 -22.43 -13.33 13.95
C LYS A 60 -23.07 -13.49 12.57
N GLU A 61 -24.01 -12.62 12.23
CA GLU A 61 -24.77 -12.66 10.97
C GLU A 61 -23.83 -12.48 9.76
N LEU A 62 -22.78 -11.65 9.89
CA LEU A 62 -21.77 -11.48 8.87
C LEU A 62 -20.80 -12.67 8.83
N ALA A 63 -20.37 -13.15 10.00
CA ALA A 63 -19.47 -14.29 10.12
C ALA A 63 -20.04 -15.56 9.51
N ASP A 64 -21.34 -15.78 9.66
CA ASP A 64 -22.03 -17.00 9.17
C ASP A 64 -22.06 -17.07 7.62
N LYS A 65 -21.96 -15.95 6.90
CA LYS A 65 -22.02 -15.92 5.43
C LYS A 65 -20.84 -16.64 4.77
N TYR A 66 -19.64 -16.42 5.27
CA TYR A 66 -18.40 -16.96 4.69
C TYR A 66 -17.60 -17.81 5.68
N GLY A 67 -18.09 -17.99 6.90
CA GLY A 67 -17.41 -18.77 7.92
C GLY A 67 -16.17 -18.10 8.54
N CYS A 68 -15.97 -16.81 8.29
CA CYS A 68 -14.88 -16.04 8.86
C CYS A 68 -15.38 -15.12 9.98
N PRO A 69 -14.96 -15.32 11.23
CA PRO A 69 -15.43 -14.50 12.35
C PRO A 69 -14.60 -13.23 12.56
N PHE A 70 -13.52 -13.02 11.79
CA PHE A 70 -12.52 -12.01 12.10
C PHE A 70 -12.83 -10.65 11.45
N ALA A 71 -12.66 -9.59 12.25
CA ALA A 71 -12.72 -8.21 11.77
C ALA A 71 -11.42 -7.81 11.06
N PHE A 72 -10.31 -8.39 11.47
CA PHE A 72 -8.96 -8.10 11.01
C PHE A 72 -8.23 -9.41 10.74
N GLU A 73 -7.47 -9.45 9.68
CA GLU A 73 -6.53 -10.52 9.40
C GLU A 73 -5.18 -9.94 9.01
N SER A 74 -4.11 -10.59 9.49
CA SER A 74 -2.74 -10.27 9.11
C SER A 74 -2.02 -11.51 8.61
N ALA A 75 -0.99 -11.28 7.78
CA ALA A 75 -0.16 -12.34 7.24
C ALA A 75 1.30 -11.92 7.12
N PHE A 76 2.21 -12.87 7.37
CA PHE A 76 3.59 -12.81 6.97
C PHE A 76 3.78 -13.65 5.71
N ILE A 77 4.37 -13.06 4.69
CA ILE A 77 4.56 -13.67 3.37
C ILE A 77 6.07 -13.78 3.11
N SER A 78 6.58 -15.00 3.02
CA SER A 78 7.93 -15.23 2.51
C SER A 78 7.93 -15.27 0.98
N LEU A 79 9.03 -14.87 0.37
CA LEU A 79 9.19 -14.78 -1.07
C LEU A 79 10.12 -15.88 -1.57
N GLN A 80 9.93 -16.32 -2.81
CA GLN A 80 10.83 -17.27 -3.49
C GLN A 80 12.18 -16.61 -3.74
N ASP A 81 13.25 -17.34 -3.49
CA ASP A 81 14.63 -16.88 -3.73
C ASP A 81 14.98 -15.52 -3.08
N SER A 82 14.36 -15.20 -1.95
CA SER A 82 14.55 -13.95 -1.20
C SER A 82 14.45 -14.18 0.30
N ASP A 83 15.24 -13.45 1.06
CA ASP A 83 15.19 -13.40 2.54
C ASP A 83 14.27 -12.27 3.06
N VAL A 84 13.67 -11.51 2.15
CA VAL A 84 12.72 -10.43 2.48
C VAL A 84 11.37 -11.02 2.86
N THR A 85 10.79 -10.51 3.93
CA THR A 85 9.43 -10.83 4.36
C THR A 85 8.51 -9.62 4.14
N ILE A 86 7.28 -9.89 3.69
CA ILE A 86 6.21 -8.90 3.62
C ILE A 86 5.22 -9.18 4.75
N GLU A 87 4.95 -8.18 5.58
CA GLU A 87 3.80 -8.19 6.50
C GLU A 87 2.62 -7.50 5.84
N MET A 88 1.46 -8.16 5.87
CA MET A 88 0.23 -7.66 5.29
C MET A 88 -0.87 -7.56 6.34
N GLU A 89 -1.58 -6.45 6.36
CA GLU A 89 -2.71 -6.19 7.24
C GLU A 89 -3.96 -5.84 6.43
N ARG A 90 -5.10 -6.37 6.88
CA ARG A 90 -6.38 -6.05 6.28
C ARG A 90 -7.52 -6.11 7.26
N PHE A 91 -8.41 -5.11 7.21
CA PHE A 91 -9.74 -5.20 7.80
C PHE A 91 -10.81 -4.72 6.82
N LEU A 92 -12.04 -5.18 7.05
CA LEU A 92 -13.20 -4.84 6.22
C LEU A 92 -14.41 -4.39 7.02
N TYR A 93 -14.48 -4.65 8.32
CA TYR A 93 -15.66 -4.37 9.14
C TYR A 93 -15.28 -4.02 10.57
N GLY A 94 -16.06 -3.12 11.19
CA GLY A 94 -16.04 -2.90 12.62
C GLY A 94 -14.75 -2.29 13.16
N VAL A 95 -13.98 -1.59 12.34
CA VAL A 95 -12.74 -0.91 12.73
C VAL A 95 -12.83 0.56 12.36
N ALA A 96 -12.73 1.43 13.37
CA ALA A 96 -12.78 2.88 13.19
C ALA A 96 -11.46 3.41 12.59
N ARG A 97 -11.27 3.22 11.30
CA ARG A 97 -10.12 3.69 10.51
C ARG A 97 -10.60 4.15 9.14
N SER A 98 -10.16 5.31 8.70
CA SER A 98 -10.41 5.79 7.35
C SER A 98 -9.81 4.85 6.30
N TYR A 99 -10.36 4.89 5.10
CA TYR A 99 -9.81 4.15 3.95
C TYR A 99 -8.32 4.46 3.76
N SER A 100 -7.53 3.42 3.51
CA SER A 100 -6.13 3.54 3.16
C SER A 100 -5.65 2.28 2.44
N GLU A 101 -4.95 2.48 1.35
CA GLU A 101 -4.09 1.49 0.70
C GLU A 101 -2.67 1.99 0.87
N CYS A 102 -1.86 1.30 1.66
CA CYS A 102 -0.56 1.80 2.02
C CYS A 102 0.50 0.70 2.07
N PHE A 103 1.75 1.10 1.90
CA PHE A 103 2.90 0.21 2.07
C PHE A 103 4.08 0.97 2.65
N ARG A 104 5.01 0.22 3.24
CA ARG A 104 6.30 0.71 3.72
C ARG A 104 7.39 -0.21 3.24
N VAL A 105 8.53 0.35 2.92
CA VAL A 105 9.70 -0.38 2.40
C VAL A 105 10.93 0.03 3.18
N TYR A 106 11.62 -0.93 3.74
CA TYR A 106 12.80 -0.70 4.56
C TYR A 106 14.03 -1.29 3.87
N GLY A 107 14.96 -0.43 3.51
CA GLY A 107 16.25 -0.78 2.91
C GLY A 107 17.42 -0.36 3.78
N GLU A 108 18.62 -0.78 3.39
CA GLU A 108 19.85 -0.43 4.12
C GLU A 108 20.19 1.04 4.07
N ASN A 109 19.93 1.70 2.93
CA ASN A 109 20.31 3.08 2.69
C ASN A 109 19.13 4.05 2.80
N GLU A 110 17.98 3.63 2.32
CA GLU A 110 16.76 4.42 2.35
C GLU A 110 15.56 3.56 2.73
N SER A 111 14.59 4.19 3.36
CA SER A 111 13.29 3.59 3.67
C SER A 111 12.17 4.55 3.28
N PHE A 112 11.06 3.98 2.86
CA PHE A 112 9.86 4.72 2.48
C PHE A 112 8.71 4.32 3.38
N GLU A 113 7.98 5.31 3.91
CA GLU A 113 6.74 5.10 4.64
C GLU A 113 5.60 5.89 4.03
N TRP A 114 4.51 5.19 3.77
CA TRP A 114 3.26 5.81 3.34
C TRP A 114 2.68 6.68 4.45
N GLN A 115 2.03 7.77 4.09
CA GLN A 115 1.37 8.68 5.03
C GLN A 115 0.28 7.98 5.85
N GLN A 116 0.03 8.46 7.06
CA GLN A 116 -1.08 7.98 7.89
C GLN A 116 -2.43 8.57 7.51
N LEU A 117 -2.46 9.85 7.18
CA LEU A 117 -3.66 10.59 6.78
C LEU A 117 -3.60 10.94 5.29
N GLY A 118 -4.78 11.05 4.67
CA GLY A 118 -4.89 11.26 3.22
C GLY A 118 -4.38 12.62 2.73
N ASP A 119 -4.24 13.60 3.63
CA ASP A 119 -3.75 14.95 3.36
C ASP A 119 -2.26 15.15 3.69
N GLU A 120 -1.59 14.10 4.12
CA GLU A 120 -0.15 14.11 4.38
C GLU A 120 0.64 13.63 3.17
N ASP A 121 1.91 14.03 3.09
CA ASP A 121 2.88 13.46 2.16
C ASP A 121 3.59 12.25 2.79
N PRO A 122 3.95 11.23 1.99
CA PRO A 122 4.79 10.11 2.45
C PRO A 122 6.19 10.58 2.81
N VAL A 123 6.88 9.75 3.59
CA VAL A 123 8.21 10.08 4.13
C VAL A 123 9.28 9.17 3.53
N LEU A 124 10.36 9.76 3.07
CA LEU A 124 11.61 9.10 2.72
C LEU A 124 12.63 9.33 3.83
N PHE A 125 13.19 8.23 4.34
CA PHE A 125 14.29 8.21 5.29
C PHE A 125 15.56 7.87 4.52
N THR A 126 16.59 8.69 4.66
CA THR A 126 17.87 8.47 3.97
C THR A 126 18.99 8.45 5.00
N ARG A 127 19.79 7.40 4.98
CA ARG A 127 21.02 7.32 5.77
C ARG A 127 22.06 8.24 5.16
N THR A 128 22.66 9.07 6.00
CA THR A 128 23.75 9.99 5.61
C THR A 128 25.00 9.72 6.43
N GLY A 129 26.16 9.94 5.81
CA GLY A 129 27.44 9.72 6.46
C GLY A 129 27.86 8.24 6.57
N GLU A 130 29.04 8.02 7.10
CA GLU A 130 29.56 6.68 7.39
C GLU A 130 29.06 6.17 8.72
N LEU A 131 29.01 4.84 8.87
CA LEU A 131 28.70 4.20 10.16
C LEU A 131 29.85 4.43 11.13
N GLU A 132 29.63 5.29 12.10
CA GLU A 132 30.58 5.48 13.20
C GLU A 132 30.30 4.49 14.33
N LYS A 133 31.38 4.00 14.96
CA LYS A 133 31.23 3.23 16.20
C LYS A 133 30.73 4.14 17.31
N VAL A 134 29.65 3.72 17.94
CA VAL A 134 29.10 4.41 19.12
C VAL A 134 29.68 3.75 20.38
N ASP A 135 30.34 4.53 21.21
CA ASP A 135 30.69 4.09 22.55
C ASP A 135 29.53 4.44 23.48
N ILE A 136 28.69 3.46 23.76
CA ILE A 136 27.52 3.62 24.65
C ILE A 136 27.89 3.79 26.13
N LEU A 137 29.17 3.62 26.49
CA LEU A 137 29.67 3.80 27.84
C LEU A 137 30.26 5.20 28.06
N ASP A 138 30.40 5.99 27.01
CA ASP A 138 30.85 7.38 27.10
C ASP A 138 29.65 8.28 27.44
N GLU A 139 29.50 8.57 28.73
CA GLU A 139 28.44 9.42 29.29
C GLU A 139 28.50 10.88 28.79
N ASP A 140 29.68 11.35 28.33
CA ASP A 140 29.87 12.68 27.77
C ASP A 140 29.64 12.75 26.25
N SER A 141 29.28 11.63 25.62
CA SER A 141 29.00 11.59 24.19
C SER A 141 27.67 12.29 23.86
N GLU A 142 27.73 13.48 23.29
CA GLU A 142 26.57 14.14 22.69
C GLU A 142 26.03 13.37 21.45
N LYS A 143 26.71 12.30 21.03
CA LYS A 143 26.34 11.49 19.90
C LYS A 143 25.07 10.68 20.21
N SER A 144 24.12 10.77 19.32
CA SER A 144 22.94 9.90 19.28
C SER A 144 23.36 8.44 19.47
N SER A 145 22.55 7.65 20.17
CA SER A 145 22.69 6.18 20.28
C SER A 145 22.59 5.45 18.94
N ARG A 146 22.55 6.19 17.83
CA ARG A 146 22.47 5.69 16.46
C ARG A 146 23.86 5.78 15.82
N GLY A 147 24.30 4.68 15.21
CA GLY A 147 25.57 4.61 14.51
C GLY A 147 25.60 5.31 13.14
N SER A 148 24.51 5.99 12.75
CA SER A 148 24.42 6.78 11.50
C SER A 148 23.36 7.87 11.66
N GLU A 149 23.55 8.96 10.94
CA GLU A 149 22.54 10.00 10.81
C GLU A 149 21.46 9.57 9.79
N ILE A 150 20.19 9.83 10.13
CA ILE A 150 19.06 9.62 9.24
C ILE A 150 18.39 10.96 8.97
N VAL A 151 18.28 11.31 7.70
CA VAL A 151 17.54 12.49 7.24
C VAL A 151 16.13 12.05 6.84
N GLU A 152 15.13 12.74 7.34
CA GLU A 152 13.72 12.54 7.07
C GLU A 152 13.23 13.60 6.11
N LYS A 153 12.57 13.20 5.03
CA LYS A 153 12.03 14.13 4.04
C LYS A 153 10.63 13.70 3.60
N ARG A 154 9.65 14.59 3.76
CA ARG A 154 8.36 14.43 3.09
C ARG A 154 8.53 14.63 1.59
N ILE A 155 7.94 13.74 0.79
CA ILE A 155 8.07 13.77 -0.67
C ILE A 155 6.68 13.90 -1.29
N GLN A 156 6.57 14.79 -2.26
CA GLN A 156 5.35 14.89 -3.07
C GLN A 156 5.32 13.77 -4.10
N ILE A 157 4.16 13.13 -4.22
CA ILE A 157 3.95 12.10 -5.25
C ILE A 157 3.83 12.82 -6.60
N PRO A 158 4.65 12.45 -7.60
CA PRO A 158 4.57 13.07 -8.92
C PRO A 158 3.23 12.75 -9.60
N ASP A 159 2.69 13.72 -10.33
CA ASP A 159 1.59 13.47 -11.24
C ASP A 159 2.11 12.83 -12.53
N TYR A 160 1.76 11.58 -12.76
CA TYR A 160 2.15 10.82 -13.94
C TYR A 160 1.15 10.90 -15.09
N ALA A 161 0.11 11.74 -15.02
CA ALA A 161 -0.86 11.92 -16.10
C ALA A 161 -0.20 12.29 -17.44
N HIS A 162 0.94 13.01 -17.39
CA HIS A 162 1.72 13.38 -18.57
C HIS A 162 2.31 12.19 -19.37
N LEU A 163 2.37 10.99 -18.76
CA LEU A 163 2.80 9.76 -19.45
C LEU A 163 1.70 9.14 -20.31
N LEU A 164 0.46 9.58 -20.13
CA LEU A 164 -0.69 9.11 -20.89
C LEU A 164 -0.88 9.93 -22.17
N PRO A 165 -1.46 9.35 -23.23
CA PRO A 165 -1.99 10.11 -24.36
C PRO A 165 -2.93 11.22 -23.88
N LYS A 166 -2.88 12.38 -24.53
CA LYS A 166 -3.66 13.58 -24.12
C LYS A 166 -5.16 13.31 -24.01
N GLU A 167 -5.66 12.44 -24.87
CA GLU A 167 -7.07 12.08 -24.97
C GLU A 167 -7.59 11.34 -23.74
N ILE A 168 -6.69 10.65 -23.02
CA ILE A 168 -7.04 9.88 -21.82
C ILE A 168 -6.45 10.44 -20.52
N ALA A 169 -5.49 11.35 -20.61
CA ALA A 169 -4.83 11.94 -19.44
C ALA A 169 -5.81 12.64 -18.48
N SER A 170 -6.88 13.27 -19.02
CA SER A 170 -7.90 13.93 -18.20
C SER A 170 -8.69 12.97 -17.30
N PHE A 171 -8.74 11.67 -17.64
CA PHE A 171 -9.45 10.67 -16.84
C PHE A 171 -8.69 10.26 -15.56
N THR A 172 -7.49 10.77 -15.32
CA THR A 172 -6.80 10.66 -14.02
C THR A 172 -7.43 11.56 -12.95
N THR A 173 -8.25 12.54 -13.34
CA THR A 173 -8.95 13.43 -12.43
C THR A 173 -10.42 13.03 -12.24
N ASN A 174 -11.05 13.52 -11.18
CA ASN A 174 -12.46 13.25 -10.89
C ASN A 174 -13.40 13.99 -11.85
N THR A 175 -14.59 13.43 -12.04
CA THR A 175 -15.74 14.10 -12.68
C THR A 175 -15.55 14.45 -14.16
N VAL A 176 -14.79 13.66 -14.90
CA VAL A 176 -14.67 13.85 -16.36
C VAL A 176 -15.91 13.32 -17.05
N TYR A 177 -16.52 14.15 -17.87
CA TYR A 177 -17.67 13.81 -18.70
C TYR A 177 -17.29 13.94 -20.18
N ASN A 178 -17.58 12.90 -20.97
CA ASN A 178 -17.33 12.94 -22.42
C ASN A 178 -18.56 13.49 -23.16
N ASN A 179 -18.52 14.76 -23.55
CA ASN A 179 -19.60 15.43 -24.26
C ASN A 179 -19.80 14.93 -25.71
N GLU A 180 -18.78 14.31 -26.30
CA GLU A 180 -18.86 13.78 -27.68
C GLU A 180 -19.55 12.42 -27.71
N ASN A 181 -19.49 11.68 -26.61
CA ASN A 181 -20.07 10.34 -26.47
C ASN A 181 -21.12 10.32 -25.36
N THR A 182 -22.17 11.12 -25.49
CA THR A 182 -23.24 11.26 -24.48
C THR A 182 -23.99 9.96 -24.16
N HIS A 183 -23.91 8.97 -25.02
CA HIS A 183 -24.48 7.64 -24.79
C HIS A 183 -23.66 6.81 -23.78
N LEU A 184 -22.42 7.19 -23.51
CA LEU A 184 -21.59 6.65 -22.44
C LEU A 184 -21.76 7.44 -21.14
N SER A 185 -22.89 8.07 -20.95
CA SER A 185 -23.24 9.18 -20.07
C SER A 185 -23.17 8.88 -18.59
N PHE A 186 -22.02 8.50 -18.09
CA PHE A 186 -21.71 8.52 -16.67
C PHE A 186 -20.42 9.31 -16.43
N THR A 187 -20.36 9.98 -15.30
CA THR A 187 -19.17 10.70 -14.89
C THR A 187 -18.03 9.71 -14.67
N GLN A 188 -16.90 9.96 -15.29
CA GLN A 188 -15.72 9.11 -15.24
C GLN A 188 -14.56 9.84 -14.56
N GLY A 189 -13.50 9.11 -14.28
CA GLY A 189 -12.22 9.63 -13.82
C GLY A 189 -12.02 9.54 -12.31
N GLY A 190 -10.77 9.69 -11.90
CA GLY A 190 -10.33 9.76 -10.50
C GLY A 190 -10.42 8.46 -9.69
N GLY A 191 -10.95 7.38 -10.24
CA GLY A 191 -11.02 6.09 -9.55
C GLY A 191 -9.63 5.61 -9.12
N HIS A 192 -9.50 5.17 -7.86
CA HIS A 192 -8.23 4.79 -7.23
C HIS A 192 -7.11 5.82 -7.43
N GLY A 193 -7.41 7.09 -7.11
CA GLY A 193 -6.44 8.18 -7.23
C GLY A 193 -5.97 8.46 -8.66
N GLY A 194 -6.77 8.08 -9.68
CA GLY A 194 -6.44 8.30 -11.09
C GLY A 194 -5.63 7.17 -11.74
N SER A 195 -5.43 6.04 -11.06
CA SER A 195 -4.62 4.93 -11.60
C SER A 195 -5.29 4.13 -12.72
N HIS A 196 -6.63 4.13 -12.80
CA HIS A 196 -7.36 3.33 -13.81
C HIS A 196 -6.94 3.62 -15.25
N PRO A 197 -6.82 4.87 -15.73
CA PRO A 197 -6.34 5.16 -17.08
C PRO A 197 -4.94 4.60 -17.35
N HIS A 198 -4.04 4.65 -16.38
CA HIS A 198 -2.71 4.06 -16.51
C HIS A 198 -2.76 2.54 -16.68
N LEU A 199 -3.54 1.84 -15.84
CA LEU A 199 -3.70 0.39 -15.93
C LEU A 199 -4.27 -0.04 -17.29
N VAL A 200 -5.32 0.62 -17.75
CA VAL A 200 -5.94 0.32 -19.06
C VAL A 200 -4.96 0.60 -20.20
N HIS A 201 -4.26 1.73 -20.15
CA HIS A 201 -3.27 2.10 -21.17
C HIS A 201 -2.14 1.06 -21.26
N GLU A 202 -1.55 0.67 -20.13
CA GLU A 202 -0.48 -0.34 -20.11
C GLU A 202 -0.99 -1.72 -20.56
N PHE A 203 -2.21 -2.10 -20.19
CA PHE A 203 -2.82 -3.33 -20.66
C PHE A 203 -2.95 -3.34 -22.20
N ILE A 204 -3.49 -2.27 -22.79
CA ILE A 204 -3.62 -2.15 -24.25
C ILE A 204 -2.25 -2.17 -24.94
N ARG A 205 -1.25 -1.44 -24.40
CA ARG A 205 0.11 -1.46 -24.94
C ARG A 205 0.76 -2.85 -24.93
N SER A 206 0.42 -3.68 -23.94
CA SER A 206 0.96 -5.05 -23.85
C SER A 206 0.37 -6.01 -24.90
N ILE A 207 -0.73 -5.64 -25.54
CA ILE A 207 -1.40 -6.45 -26.59
C ILE A 207 -0.93 -6.03 -27.99
N LEU A 208 -0.59 -4.75 -28.18
CA LEU A 208 -0.15 -4.18 -29.47
C LEU A 208 1.34 -4.43 -29.70
#